data_3c8cd8306ee063caa5ee4adb2b7b48c4
#
_entry.id   3c8cd8306ee063caa5ee4adb2b7b48c4
#
_cell.length_a   1.000
_cell.length_b   1.000
_cell.length_c   1.000
_cell.angle_alpha   90.00
_cell.angle_beta   90.00
_cell.angle_gamma   90.00
#
_symmetry.space_group_name_H-M   'P 1'
#
loop_
_entity.id
_entity.type
_entity.pdbx_description
1 polymer ?
#
loop_
_entity_poly.entity_id
_entity_poly.type
_entity_poly.pdbx_seq_one_letter_code
_entity_poly.pdbx_strand_id
1 'polypeptide(L)'
;PELMLKNNIIANFLGTGYGMLLQFLMLPVTLHYLGPEAYGLVGIYATILAILVVLDLGLSPALGRELARLSVLPNGNYLMRSTVTTLEALCIVTAISVGLLIWFGAPLLAQYWFTKSSLPVDLVSSCLQWMGVQSAFQFLTGYYSSGLVGMQRIMLSNSIVASTHTLRTIVLLWLLMTNPQIESYFMLQAAMSLLTLVATGYALYYALPKDENVDVAQLSNDSKLGIFDKLASRYSHERFVACRRFAAGMVATTLATLALTQLDKVILSKMLSLEDFGYYTIAGSIAGMLAKPAGLVFGAVLPRMTQLVTSKDNTSLASIYLKSSSLVSWIVLPAAGFLVGFSEPLLNFYLQNANSALHVAPLASALAIGFALHSITYIPYGLTLAYGWVRFGIIFGVIGTVILFPFIILATKLYGALGAAFIWGLLCFSYVTIFMVVIHKKYLKGILGVWYMQVVALQGLVF
;
A
#
# COMPACT_ATOMS: atom_id res chain seq x y z
N PRO A 1 -5.69 -28.81 -6.41
CA PRO A 1 -4.86 -27.61 -6.59
C PRO A 1 -5.66 -26.42 -7.15
N GLU A 2 -6.43 -26.59 -8.24
CA GLU A 2 -7.21 -25.51 -8.86
C GLU A 2 -8.27 -24.90 -7.96
N LEU A 3 -8.99 -25.74 -7.20
CA LEU A 3 -10.01 -25.28 -6.24
C LEU A 3 -9.39 -24.45 -5.10
N MET A 4 -8.21 -24.85 -4.62
CA MET A 4 -7.47 -24.14 -3.58
C MET A 4 -6.97 -22.78 -4.10
N LEU A 5 -6.46 -22.70 -5.32
CA LEU A 5 -6.07 -21.46 -5.96
C LEU A 5 -7.26 -20.51 -6.14
N LYS A 6 -8.39 -21.01 -6.63
CA LYS A 6 -9.63 -20.22 -6.77
C LYS A 6 -10.10 -19.67 -5.44
N ASN A 7 -10.13 -20.49 -4.40
CA ASN A 7 -10.53 -20.06 -3.05
C ASN A 7 -9.58 -19.00 -2.47
N ASN A 8 -8.26 -19.14 -2.68
CA ASN A 8 -7.28 -18.16 -2.24
C ASN A 8 -7.43 -16.81 -2.95
N ILE A 9 -7.73 -16.82 -4.27
CA ILE A 9 -7.99 -15.59 -5.04
C ILE A 9 -9.26 -14.90 -4.51
N ILE A 10 -10.34 -15.65 -4.33
CA ILE A 10 -11.61 -15.12 -3.81
C ILE A 10 -11.41 -14.58 -2.38
N ALA A 11 -10.73 -15.31 -1.50
CA ALA A 11 -10.45 -14.88 -0.14
C ALA A 11 -9.63 -13.58 -0.10
N ASN A 12 -8.64 -13.45 -0.98
CA ASN A 12 -7.82 -12.24 -1.06
C ASN A 12 -8.65 -11.05 -1.57
N PHE A 13 -9.50 -11.27 -2.57
CA PHE A 13 -10.39 -10.26 -3.11
C PHE A 13 -11.41 -9.78 -2.05
N LEU A 14 -12.07 -10.72 -1.39
CA LEU A 14 -13.07 -10.41 -0.35
C LEU A 14 -12.43 -9.76 0.88
N GLY A 15 -11.28 -10.25 1.34
CA GLY A 15 -10.59 -9.69 2.50
C GLY A 15 -10.09 -8.27 2.26
N THR A 16 -9.48 -8.02 1.11
CA THR A 16 -9.03 -6.68 0.72
C THR A 16 -10.21 -5.73 0.52
N GLY A 17 -11.24 -6.15 -0.20
CA GLY A 17 -12.46 -5.37 -0.44
C GLY A 17 -13.20 -5.03 0.86
N TYR A 18 -13.30 -5.98 1.78
CA TYR A 18 -13.91 -5.78 3.09
C TYR A 18 -13.17 -4.71 3.92
N GLY A 19 -11.83 -4.79 4.00
CA GLY A 19 -11.04 -3.78 4.71
C GLY A 19 -11.20 -2.38 4.11
N MET A 20 -11.26 -2.27 2.79
CA MET A 20 -11.51 -1.00 2.10
C MET A 20 -12.90 -0.46 2.39
N LEU A 21 -13.93 -1.31 2.40
CA LEU A 21 -15.30 -0.93 2.72
C LEU A 21 -15.38 -0.37 4.14
N LEU A 22 -14.78 -1.04 5.12
CA LEU A 22 -14.75 -0.56 6.50
C LEU A 22 -14.04 0.80 6.61
N GLN A 23 -12.90 0.96 5.94
CA GLN A 23 -12.17 2.23 5.93
C GLN A 23 -13.00 3.35 5.29
N PHE A 24 -13.70 3.05 4.19
CA PHE A 24 -14.59 3.99 3.53
C PHE A 24 -15.74 4.41 4.45
N LEU A 25 -16.43 3.46 5.09
CA LEU A 25 -17.52 3.75 6.01
C LEU A 25 -17.06 4.55 7.25
N MET A 26 -15.84 4.32 7.73
CA MET A 26 -15.30 5.01 8.90
C MET A 26 -14.77 6.41 8.63
N LEU A 27 -14.49 6.77 7.37
CA LEU A 27 -13.95 8.09 7.02
C LEU A 27 -14.88 9.23 7.47
N PRO A 28 -16.17 9.28 7.08
CA PRO A 28 -17.06 10.37 7.51
C PRO A 28 -17.26 10.39 9.03
N VAL A 29 -17.33 9.23 9.68
CA VAL A 29 -17.47 9.13 11.14
C VAL A 29 -16.24 9.72 11.83
N THR A 30 -15.05 9.33 11.40
CA THR A 30 -13.78 9.85 11.96
C THR A 30 -13.67 11.36 11.73
N LEU A 31 -14.03 11.84 10.55
CA LEU A 31 -14.03 13.26 10.24
C LEU A 31 -15.04 14.05 11.09
N HIS A 32 -16.22 13.49 11.31
CA HIS A 32 -17.27 14.14 12.11
C HIS A 32 -16.83 14.36 13.56
N TYR A 33 -16.22 13.35 14.18
CA TYR A 33 -15.84 13.41 15.60
C TYR A 33 -14.50 14.10 15.84
N LEU A 34 -13.52 13.94 14.96
CA LEU A 34 -12.16 14.44 15.17
C LEU A 34 -11.84 15.73 14.39
N GLY A 35 -12.61 16.02 13.35
CA GLY A 35 -12.38 17.17 12.50
C GLY A 35 -11.29 16.97 11.42
N PRO A 36 -11.18 17.91 10.47
CA PRO A 36 -10.28 17.77 9.33
C PRO A 36 -8.80 17.87 9.70
N GLU A 37 -8.45 18.69 10.68
CA GLU A 37 -7.06 18.86 11.11
C GLU A 37 -6.50 17.58 11.76
N ALA A 38 -7.27 16.95 12.65
CA ALA A 38 -6.92 15.66 13.21
C ALA A 38 -6.85 14.57 12.11
N TYR A 39 -7.72 14.64 11.09
CA TYR A 39 -7.64 13.74 9.94
C TYR A 39 -6.38 13.95 9.11
N GLY A 40 -5.78 15.15 9.12
CA GLY A 40 -4.45 15.41 8.57
C GLY A 40 -3.38 14.52 9.20
N LEU A 41 -3.41 14.29 10.52
CA LEU A 41 -2.51 13.34 11.19
C LEU A 41 -2.72 11.90 10.72
N VAL A 42 -3.95 11.49 10.40
CA VAL A 42 -4.22 10.18 9.80
C VAL A 42 -3.54 10.07 8.42
N GLY A 43 -3.55 11.14 7.62
CA GLY A 43 -2.83 11.20 6.34
C GLY A 43 -1.31 11.11 6.50
N ILE A 44 -0.75 11.74 7.53
CA ILE A 44 0.68 11.60 7.87
C ILE A 44 1.00 10.16 8.22
N TYR A 45 0.19 9.51 9.04
CA TYR A 45 0.37 8.11 9.37
C TYR A 45 0.33 7.21 8.13
N ALA A 46 -0.60 7.42 7.21
CA ALA A 46 -0.66 6.69 5.95
C ALA A 46 0.63 6.87 5.11
N THR A 47 1.21 8.08 5.12
CA THR A 47 2.49 8.37 4.46
C THR A 47 3.65 7.65 5.16
N ILE A 48 3.70 7.65 6.49
CA ILE A 48 4.69 6.88 7.28
C ILE A 48 4.62 5.40 6.93
N LEU A 49 3.42 4.81 6.91
CA LEU A 49 3.23 3.39 6.54
C LEU A 49 3.73 3.09 5.12
N ALA A 50 3.49 3.98 4.17
CA ALA A 50 3.99 3.80 2.81
C ALA A 50 5.53 3.83 2.76
N ILE A 51 6.17 4.69 3.57
CA ILE A 51 7.64 4.75 3.70
C ILE A 51 8.18 3.47 4.33
N LEU A 52 7.49 2.90 5.32
CA LEU A 52 7.89 1.65 5.99
C LEU A 52 8.01 0.46 5.04
N VAL A 53 7.23 0.42 3.96
CA VAL A 53 7.33 -0.63 2.93
C VAL A 53 8.73 -0.68 2.29
N VAL A 54 9.42 0.48 2.20
CA VAL A 54 10.81 0.52 1.73
C VAL A 54 11.77 0.01 2.80
N LEU A 55 11.53 0.37 4.05
CA LEU A 55 12.36 -0.04 5.18
C LEU A 55 12.26 -1.54 5.48
N ASP A 56 11.26 -2.23 4.94
CA ASP A 56 11.18 -3.70 4.93
C ASP A 56 12.37 -4.36 4.18
N LEU A 57 13.12 -3.57 3.39
CA LEU A 57 14.28 -4.03 2.63
C LEU A 57 13.99 -5.31 1.82
N GLY A 58 12.73 -5.56 1.50
CA GLY A 58 12.28 -6.75 0.78
C GLY A 58 12.34 -8.04 1.62
N LEU A 59 12.45 -7.96 2.93
CA LEU A 59 12.54 -9.11 3.82
C LEU A 59 11.22 -9.91 3.85
N SER A 60 10.08 -9.21 3.91
CA SER A 60 8.76 -9.87 3.88
C SER A 60 8.52 -10.63 2.58
N PRO A 61 8.69 -10.05 1.37
CA PRO A 61 8.59 -10.81 0.12
C PRO A 61 9.63 -11.93 0.00
N ALA A 62 10.84 -11.73 0.53
CA ALA A 62 11.87 -12.76 0.53
C ALA A 62 11.48 -13.95 1.40
N LEU A 63 10.92 -13.72 2.60
CA LEU A 63 10.38 -14.76 3.45
C LEU A 63 9.28 -15.55 2.73
N GLY A 64 8.28 -14.87 2.19
CA GLY A 64 7.16 -15.53 1.50
C GLY A 64 7.63 -16.42 0.35
N ARG A 65 8.56 -15.92 -0.48
CA ARG A 65 9.15 -16.68 -1.57
C ARG A 65 9.95 -17.90 -1.06
N GLU A 66 10.77 -17.71 -0.02
CA GLU A 66 11.64 -18.76 0.48
C GLU A 66 10.83 -19.87 1.15
N LEU A 67 9.80 -19.54 1.94
CA LEU A 67 8.89 -20.52 2.51
C LEU A 67 8.14 -21.31 1.43
N ALA A 68 7.66 -20.64 0.39
CA ALA A 68 7.05 -21.32 -0.74
C ALA A 68 8.02 -22.30 -1.44
N ARG A 69 9.30 -21.93 -1.58
CA ARG A 69 10.35 -22.81 -2.14
C ARG A 69 10.65 -24.01 -1.24
N LEU A 70 10.78 -23.74 0.06
CA LEU A 70 11.15 -24.77 1.04
C LEU A 70 10.02 -25.77 1.29
N SER A 71 8.76 -25.37 1.12
CA SER A 71 7.59 -26.24 1.36
C SER A 71 7.53 -27.49 0.47
N VAL A 72 8.26 -27.50 -0.66
CA VAL A 72 8.31 -28.62 -1.61
C VAL A 72 9.61 -29.44 -1.50
N LEU A 73 10.54 -29.10 -0.60
CA LEU A 73 11.80 -29.80 -0.44
C LEU A 73 11.70 -30.89 0.64
N PRO A 74 12.40 -32.04 0.51
CA PRO A 74 12.33 -33.17 1.44
C PRO A 74 12.66 -32.81 2.88
N ASN A 75 13.64 -31.93 3.13
CA ASN A 75 14.07 -31.47 4.46
C ASN A 75 13.61 -30.02 4.73
N GLY A 76 12.51 -29.60 4.09
CA GLY A 76 12.05 -28.23 4.13
C GLY A 76 11.60 -27.75 5.51
N ASN A 77 11.06 -28.62 6.35
CA ASN A 77 10.45 -28.25 7.63
C ASN A 77 11.42 -27.53 8.58
N TYR A 78 12.59 -28.11 8.82
CA TYR A 78 13.63 -27.48 9.64
C TYR A 78 14.12 -26.17 9.02
N LEU A 79 14.33 -26.18 7.69
CA LEU A 79 14.81 -25.02 6.95
C LEU A 79 13.80 -23.85 6.97
N MET A 80 12.50 -24.12 6.94
CA MET A 80 11.45 -23.11 7.06
C MET A 80 11.50 -22.41 8.40
N ARG A 81 11.62 -23.17 9.52
CA ARG A 81 11.73 -22.58 10.87
C ARG A 81 12.99 -21.75 11.03
N SER A 82 14.15 -22.26 10.60
CA SER A 82 15.42 -21.53 10.65
C SER A 82 15.36 -20.24 9.81
N THR A 83 14.71 -20.26 8.64
CA THR A 83 14.55 -19.08 7.81
C THR A 83 13.66 -18.02 8.47
N VAL A 84 12.51 -18.44 9.04
CA VAL A 84 11.62 -17.53 9.78
C VAL A 84 12.39 -16.89 10.94
N THR A 85 13.02 -17.64 11.81
CA THR A 85 13.70 -17.07 13.00
C THR A 85 14.89 -16.18 12.63
N THR A 86 15.64 -16.52 11.56
CA THR A 86 16.77 -15.69 11.08
C THR A 86 16.33 -14.34 10.58
N LEU A 87 15.29 -14.30 9.72
CA LEU A 87 14.79 -13.04 9.17
C LEU A 87 13.96 -12.25 10.19
N GLU A 88 13.26 -12.94 11.10
CA GLU A 88 12.50 -12.35 12.21
C GLU A 88 13.37 -11.46 13.11
N ALA A 89 14.54 -11.96 13.51
CA ALA A 89 15.46 -11.19 14.33
C ALA A 89 15.84 -9.86 13.67
N LEU A 90 16.11 -9.88 12.37
CA LEU A 90 16.42 -8.68 11.62
C LEU A 90 15.20 -7.73 11.51
N CYS A 91 14.00 -8.30 11.26
CA CYS A 91 12.76 -7.54 11.22
C CYS A 91 12.43 -6.89 12.57
N ILE A 92 12.65 -7.58 13.69
CA ILE A 92 12.44 -7.05 15.04
C ILE A 92 13.38 -5.86 15.28
N VAL A 93 14.68 -6.02 14.98
CA VAL A 93 15.66 -4.93 15.12
C VAL A 93 15.26 -3.72 14.29
N THR A 94 14.86 -3.94 13.04
CA THR A 94 14.39 -2.86 12.15
C THR A 94 13.13 -2.20 12.70
N ALA A 95 12.12 -2.98 13.12
CA ALA A 95 10.87 -2.47 13.69
C ALA A 95 11.11 -1.60 14.93
N ILE A 96 11.94 -2.08 15.87
CA ILE A 96 12.31 -1.35 17.07
C ILE A 96 13.06 -0.08 16.71
N SER A 97 14.05 -0.17 15.81
CA SER A 97 14.84 1.00 15.38
C SER A 97 13.97 2.09 14.76
N VAL A 98 13.03 1.71 13.89
CA VAL A 98 12.08 2.65 13.27
C VAL A 98 11.13 3.23 14.31
N GLY A 99 10.57 2.41 15.18
CA GLY A 99 9.69 2.86 16.26
C GLY A 99 10.38 3.88 17.17
N LEU A 100 11.60 3.59 17.61
CA LEU A 100 12.41 4.50 18.43
C LEU A 100 12.80 5.77 17.68
N LEU A 101 13.17 5.68 16.39
CA LEU A 101 13.50 6.85 15.58
C LEU A 101 12.32 7.79 15.45
N ILE A 102 11.12 7.26 15.23
CA ILE A 102 9.90 8.08 15.19
C ILE A 102 9.57 8.61 16.58
N TRP A 103 9.68 7.79 17.64
CA TRP A 103 9.37 8.18 19.01
C TRP A 103 10.22 9.36 19.49
N PHE A 104 11.54 9.26 19.33
CA PHE A 104 12.47 10.34 19.72
C PHE A 104 12.50 11.50 18.75
N GLY A 105 12.17 11.26 17.47
CA GLY A 105 12.04 12.30 16.46
C GLY A 105 10.73 13.08 16.52
N ALA A 106 9.69 12.53 17.15
CA ALA A 106 8.34 13.11 17.21
C ALA A 106 8.30 14.55 17.74
N PRO A 107 8.97 14.93 18.85
CA PRO A 107 8.99 16.31 19.33
C PRO A 107 9.61 17.29 18.33
N LEU A 108 10.70 16.88 17.67
CA LEU A 108 11.37 17.68 16.65
C LEU A 108 10.49 17.86 15.42
N LEU A 109 9.82 16.79 14.97
CA LEU A 109 8.88 16.85 13.84
C LEU A 109 7.68 17.73 14.20
N ALA A 110 7.10 17.60 15.39
CA ALA A 110 5.98 18.42 15.83
C ALA A 110 6.36 19.91 15.83
N GLN A 111 7.54 20.26 16.32
CA GLN A 111 8.00 21.64 16.44
C GLN A 111 8.44 22.26 15.12
N TYR A 112 9.21 21.53 14.27
CA TYR A 112 9.87 22.11 13.10
C TYR A 112 9.21 21.74 11.77
N TRP A 113 8.42 20.67 11.72
CA TRP A 113 7.76 20.23 10.50
C TRP A 113 6.32 20.75 10.39
N PHE A 114 5.54 20.63 11.49
CA PHE A 114 4.12 21.00 11.50
C PHE A 114 3.88 22.41 12.07
N THR A 115 4.65 23.38 11.60
CA THR A 115 4.63 24.76 12.08
C THR A 115 3.32 25.51 11.82
N LYS A 116 2.47 25.02 10.90
CA LYS A 116 1.18 25.62 10.55
C LYS A 116 -0.03 24.89 11.16
N SER A 117 0.20 24.02 12.15
CA SER A 117 -0.87 23.36 12.88
C SER A 117 -1.46 24.28 13.93
N SER A 118 -2.79 24.23 14.13
CA SER A 118 -3.47 24.87 15.26
C SER A 118 -3.48 23.98 16.50
N LEU A 119 -3.16 22.68 16.34
CA LEU A 119 -3.09 21.73 17.45
C LEU A 119 -1.85 22.01 18.34
N PRO A 120 -1.95 21.78 19.64
CA PRO A 120 -0.81 21.88 20.55
C PRO A 120 0.35 20.99 20.12
N VAL A 121 1.58 21.51 20.17
CA VAL A 121 2.79 20.77 19.76
C VAL A 121 2.94 19.46 20.52
N ASP A 122 2.61 19.46 21.82
CA ASP A 122 2.68 18.27 22.68
C ASP A 122 1.69 17.19 22.20
N LEU A 123 0.48 17.59 21.79
CA LEU A 123 -0.53 16.67 21.26
C LEU A 123 -0.07 16.04 19.94
N VAL A 124 0.46 16.85 19.01
CA VAL A 124 1.01 16.36 17.74
C VAL A 124 2.18 15.41 18.00
N SER A 125 3.06 15.76 18.93
CA SER A 125 4.20 14.93 19.33
C SER A 125 3.73 13.57 19.87
N SER A 126 2.76 13.57 20.80
CA SER A 126 2.19 12.34 21.37
C SER A 126 1.55 11.46 20.27
N CYS A 127 0.78 12.05 19.36
CA CYS A 127 0.22 11.31 18.23
C CYS A 127 1.30 10.67 17.35
N LEU A 128 2.38 11.40 17.03
CA LEU A 128 3.50 10.87 16.24
C LEU A 128 4.22 9.73 16.98
N GLN A 129 4.37 9.82 18.31
CA GLN A 129 4.93 8.74 19.12
C GLN A 129 4.10 7.47 19.02
N TRP A 130 2.78 7.56 19.17
CA TRP A 130 1.87 6.42 18.99
C TRP A 130 1.87 5.88 17.56
N MET A 131 2.00 6.74 16.55
CA MET A 131 2.20 6.31 15.16
C MET A 131 3.50 5.51 15.00
N GLY A 132 4.58 5.87 15.70
CA GLY A 132 5.84 5.14 15.72
C GLY A 132 5.67 3.73 16.28
N VAL A 133 4.98 3.57 17.41
CA VAL A 133 4.67 2.29 18.04
C VAL A 133 3.80 1.44 17.11
N GLN A 134 2.72 2.02 16.59
CA GLN A 134 1.83 1.35 15.64
C GLN A 134 2.58 0.88 14.39
N SER A 135 3.48 1.70 13.86
CA SER A 135 4.30 1.42 12.69
C SER A 135 5.22 0.22 12.90
N ALA A 136 5.85 0.12 14.07
CA ALA A 136 6.68 -1.03 14.43
C ALA A 136 5.87 -2.34 14.46
N PHE A 137 4.66 -2.31 15.04
CA PHE A 137 3.77 -3.48 15.07
C PHE A 137 3.26 -3.85 13.67
N GLN A 138 2.91 -2.85 12.85
CA GLN A 138 2.43 -3.07 11.49
C GLN A 138 3.52 -3.66 10.58
N PHE A 139 4.77 -3.24 10.78
CA PHE A 139 5.92 -3.77 10.08
C PHE A 139 6.09 -5.27 10.33
N LEU A 140 6.10 -5.69 11.58
CA LEU A 140 6.18 -7.11 11.97
C LEU A 140 4.95 -7.92 11.52
N THR A 141 3.75 -7.32 11.56
CA THR A 141 2.53 -7.93 11.04
C THR A 141 2.67 -8.24 9.54
N GLY A 142 3.25 -7.33 8.75
CA GLY A 142 3.55 -7.54 7.33
C GLY A 142 4.47 -8.74 7.10
N TYR A 143 5.51 -8.87 7.91
CA TYR A 143 6.44 -10.00 7.90
C TYR A 143 5.73 -11.33 8.15
N TYR A 144 4.96 -11.46 9.23
CA TYR A 144 4.24 -12.70 9.56
C TYR A 144 3.16 -13.03 8.53
N SER A 145 2.43 -12.04 8.03
CA SER A 145 1.44 -12.22 6.97
C SER A 145 2.08 -12.73 5.68
N SER A 146 3.25 -12.21 5.31
CA SER A 146 4.00 -12.68 4.14
C SER A 146 4.46 -14.14 4.30
N GLY A 147 4.85 -14.55 5.51
CA GLY A 147 5.14 -15.93 5.83
C GLY A 147 3.92 -16.86 5.62
N LEU A 148 2.75 -16.47 6.12
CA LEU A 148 1.49 -17.22 5.91
C LEU A 148 1.13 -17.33 4.41
N VAL A 149 1.27 -16.23 3.67
CA VAL A 149 1.06 -16.22 2.21
C VAL A 149 2.04 -17.17 1.50
N GLY A 150 3.32 -17.16 1.89
CA GLY A 150 4.33 -18.06 1.34
C GLY A 150 4.01 -19.55 1.56
N MET A 151 3.39 -19.89 2.68
CA MET A 151 2.87 -21.23 2.97
C MET A 151 1.49 -21.52 2.36
N GLN A 152 0.99 -20.63 1.49
CA GLN A 152 -0.34 -20.73 0.87
C GLN A 152 -1.52 -20.72 1.88
N ARG A 153 -1.31 -20.17 3.09
CA ARG A 153 -2.33 -19.98 4.12
C ARG A 153 -2.99 -18.59 4.02
N ILE A 154 -3.26 -18.15 2.79
CA ILE A 154 -3.79 -16.80 2.48
C ILE A 154 -5.13 -16.58 3.18
N MET A 155 -6.00 -17.58 3.17
CA MET A 155 -7.32 -17.49 3.81
C MET A 155 -7.20 -17.25 5.32
N LEU A 156 -6.26 -17.91 6.01
CA LEU A 156 -6.01 -17.72 7.43
C LEU A 156 -5.51 -16.29 7.71
N SER A 157 -4.53 -15.82 6.95
CA SER A 157 -4.01 -14.45 7.07
C SER A 157 -5.12 -13.41 6.88
N ASN A 158 -5.91 -13.53 5.82
CA ASN A 158 -7.00 -12.59 5.53
C ASN A 158 -8.12 -12.65 6.58
N SER A 159 -8.44 -13.83 7.13
CA SER A 159 -9.44 -13.97 8.20
C SER A 159 -9.01 -13.25 9.47
N ILE A 160 -7.74 -13.40 9.87
CA ILE A 160 -7.19 -12.69 11.05
C ILE A 160 -7.27 -11.18 10.82
N VAL A 161 -6.78 -10.69 9.69
CA VAL A 161 -6.79 -9.27 9.35
C VAL A 161 -8.22 -8.73 9.30
N ALA A 162 -9.16 -9.44 8.66
CA ALA A 162 -10.55 -9.01 8.59
C ALA A 162 -11.21 -8.97 9.99
N SER A 163 -11.00 -9.98 10.81
CA SER A 163 -11.55 -10.04 12.17
C SER A 163 -11.00 -8.91 13.06
N THR A 164 -9.70 -8.66 13.00
CA THR A 164 -9.09 -7.56 13.77
C THR A 164 -9.49 -6.18 13.26
N HIS A 165 -9.71 -6.01 11.95
CA HIS A 165 -10.26 -4.77 11.38
C HIS A 165 -11.70 -4.54 11.82
N THR A 166 -12.54 -5.58 11.87
CA THR A 166 -13.92 -5.48 12.38
C THR A 166 -13.92 -5.06 13.85
N LEU A 167 -13.13 -5.77 14.68
CA LEU A 167 -13.01 -5.44 16.10
C LEU A 167 -12.51 -3.99 16.30
N ARG A 168 -11.49 -3.60 15.55
CA ARG A 168 -10.97 -2.22 15.54
C ARG A 168 -12.07 -1.22 15.22
N THR A 169 -12.86 -1.48 14.19
CA THR A 169 -13.95 -0.58 13.77
C THR A 169 -15.01 -0.44 14.86
N ILE A 170 -15.41 -1.54 15.49
CA ILE A 170 -16.41 -1.52 16.58
C ILE A 170 -15.89 -0.73 17.79
N VAL A 171 -14.65 -1.02 18.23
CA VAL A 171 -14.06 -0.34 19.38
C VAL A 171 -13.79 1.13 19.05
N LEU A 172 -13.40 1.44 17.80
CA LEU A 172 -13.19 2.82 17.36
C LEU A 172 -14.51 3.62 17.38
N LEU A 173 -15.60 3.05 16.90
CA LEU A 173 -16.93 3.69 16.97
C LEU A 173 -17.32 3.99 18.43
N TRP A 174 -17.14 3.02 19.31
CA TRP A 174 -17.41 3.21 20.74
C TRP A 174 -16.53 4.32 21.35
N LEU A 175 -15.21 4.32 21.02
CA LEU A 175 -14.26 5.33 21.50
C LEU A 175 -14.64 6.73 21.00
N LEU A 176 -14.96 6.89 19.71
CA LEU A 176 -15.32 8.18 19.14
C LEU A 176 -16.63 8.75 19.75
N MET A 177 -17.56 7.87 20.12
CA MET A 177 -18.81 8.29 20.79
C MET A 177 -18.60 8.70 22.26
N THR A 178 -17.60 8.14 22.94
CA THR A 178 -17.37 8.37 24.38
C THR A 178 -16.26 9.38 24.66
N ASN A 179 -15.19 9.34 23.89
CA ASN A 179 -14.01 10.20 24.07
C ASN A 179 -13.36 10.51 22.72
N PRO A 180 -13.86 11.49 21.94
CA PRO A 180 -13.38 11.81 20.61
C PRO A 180 -12.06 12.62 20.64
N GLN A 181 -10.99 12.01 21.12
CA GLN A 181 -9.64 12.60 21.16
C GLN A 181 -8.75 11.90 20.13
N ILE A 182 -7.98 12.69 19.36
CA ILE A 182 -7.06 12.16 18.34
C ILE A 182 -5.95 11.31 18.94
N GLU A 183 -5.48 11.62 20.12
CA GLU A 183 -4.48 10.82 20.84
C GLU A 183 -5.03 9.43 21.17
N SER A 184 -6.24 9.37 21.75
CA SER A 184 -6.95 8.11 22.04
C SER A 184 -7.18 7.26 20.77
N TYR A 185 -7.43 7.93 19.64
CA TYR A 185 -7.52 7.26 18.33
C TYR A 185 -6.21 6.53 18.00
N PHE A 186 -5.04 7.18 18.09
CA PHE A 186 -3.76 6.53 17.76
C PHE A 186 -3.35 5.49 18.81
N MET A 187 -3.66 5.69 20.08
CA MET A 187 -3.47 4.67 21.14
C MET A 187 -4.25 3.39 20.81
N LEU A 188 -5.54 3.54 20.46
CA LEU A 188 -6.36 2.40 20.04
C LEU A 188 -5.79 1.71 18.80
N GLN A 189 -5.37 2.48 17.81
CA GLN A 189 -4.76 1.94 16.59
C GLN A 189 -3.49 1.14 16.90
N ALA A 190 -2.64 1.60 17.81
CA ALA A 190 -1.45 0.89 18.26
C ALA A 190 -1.83 -0.42 19.00
N ALA A 191 -2.80 -0.38 19.91
CA ALA A 191 -3.29 -1.55 20.63
C ALA A 191 -3.87 -2.61 19.69
N MET A 192 -4.68 -2.20 18.70
CA MET A 192 -5.24 -3.11 17.70
C MET A 192 -4.18 -3.68 16.75
N SER A 193 -3.13 -2.90 16.45
CA SER A 193 -2.00 -3.38 15.67
C SER A 193 -1.18 -4.41 16.44
N LEU A 194 -1.02 -4.24 17.75
CA LEU A 194 -0.40 -5.26 18.62
C LEU A 194 -1.22 -6.56 18.64
N LEU A 195 -2.54 -6.45 18.77
CA LEU A 195 -3.42 -7.62 18.72
C LEU A 195 -3.28 -8.37 17.38
N THR A 196 -3.27 -7.64 16.26
CA THR A 196 -3.08 -8.22 14.93
C THR A 196 -1.70 -8.88 14.81
N LEU A 197 -0.66 -8.24 15.32
CA LEU A 197 0.71 -8.76 15.35
C LEU A 197 0.77 -10.10 16.10
N VAL A 198 0.22 -10.16 17.31
CA VAL A 198 0.21 -11.38 18.14
C VAL A 198 -0.58 -12.49 17.43
N ALA A 199 -1.76 -12.17 16.88
CA ALA A 199 -2.59 -13.15 16.19
C ALA A 199 -1.90 -13.72 14.93
N THR A 200 -1.29 -12.85 14.09
CA THR A 200 -0.59 -13.27 12.87
C THR A 200 0.70 -14.03 13.18
N GLY A 201 1.46 -13.60 14.20
CA GLY A 201 2.64 -14.30 14.66
C GLY A 201 2.31 -15.70 15.19
N TYR A 202 1.31 -15.80 16.07
CA TYR A 202 0.83 -17.09 16.56
C TYR A 202 0.38 -18.02 15.41
N ALA A 203 -0.39 -17.47 14.46
CA ALA A 203 -0.87 -18.24 13.32
C ALA A 203 0.27 -18.74 12.43
N LEU A 204 1.34 -17.93 12.21
CA LEU A 204 2.50 -18.35 11.44
C LEU A 204 3.22 -19.51 12.16
N TYR A 205 3.53 -19.36 13.45
CA TYR A 205 4.23 -20.39 14.22
C TYR A 205 3.41 -21.68 14.36
N TYR A 206 2.09 -21.57 14.48
CA TYR A 206 1.20 -22.73 14.48
C TYR A 206 1.15 -23.45 13.13
N ALA A 207 1.21 -22.69 12.04
CA ALA A 207 1.17 -23.22 10.66
C ALA A 207 2.50 -23.83 10.21
N LEU A 208 3.62 -23.46 10.86
CA LEU A 208 4.93 -24.05 10.55
C LEU A 208 4.95 -25.55 10.93
N PRO A 209 5.48 -26.42 10.04
CA PRO A 209 5.59 -27.84 10.31
C PRO A 209 6.34 -28.11 11.63
N LYS A 210 5.87 -29.09 12.40
CA LYS A 210 6.58 -29.56 13.60
C LYS A 210 7.83 -30.33 13.16
N ASP A 211 8.95 -30.08 13.82
CA ASP A 211 10.16 -30.88 13.62
C ASP A 211 9.98 -32.22 14.27
N GLU A 212 9.73 -33.26 13.50
CA GLU A 212 9.66 -34.65 14.01
C GLU A 212 11.05 -35.25 14.34
N ASN A 213 12.13 -34.60 13.89
CA ASN A 213 13.53 -35.09 13.99
C ASN A 213 14.44 -34.20 14.86
N VAL A 214 13.88 -33.40 15.77
CA VAL A 214 14.76 -32.70 16.73
C VAL A 214 15.14 -33.70 17.83
N ASP A 215 16.42 -34.13 17.83
CA ASP A 215 17.00 -34.92 18.94
C ASP A 215 16.68 -34.24 20.26
N VAL A 216 16.05 -34.99 21.16
CA VAL A 216 15.65 -34.52 22.51
C VAL A 216 16.86 -33.96 23.29
N ALA A 217 18.09 -34.34 22.91
CA ALA A 217 19.35 -33.83 23.45
C ALA A 217 19.60 -32.33 23.11
N GLN A 218 19.12 -31.82 21.96
CA GLN A 218 19.22 -30.40 21.61
C GLN A 218 18.22 -29.56 22.41
N LEU A 219 17.03 -30.07 22.71
CA LEU A 219 16.03 -29.40 23.53
C LEU A 219 16.46 -29.18 24.99
N SER A 220 17.27 -30.09 25.54
CA SER A 220 17.78 -29.95 26.91
C SER A 220 18.85 -28.87 27.06
N ASN A 221 19.63 -28.61 26.01
CA ASN A 221 20.60 -27.51 25.97
C ASN A 221 19.91 -26.14 25.70
N ASP A 222 18.85 -26.12 24.89
CA ASP A 222 18.08 -24.92 24.58
C ASP A 222 17.30 -24.35 25.79
N SER A 223 16.97 -25.18 26.77
CA SER A 223 16.27 -24.74 28.01
C SER A 223 17.14 -23.89 28.95
N LYS A 224 18.47 -23.96 28.83
CA LYS A 224 19.43 -23.21 29.65
C LYS A 224 19.95 -21.95 28.99
N LEU A 225 19.67 -21.74 27.69
CA LEU A 225 20.09 -20.57 26.94
C LEU A 225 19.13 -19.37 27.13
N GLY A 226 19.68 -18.20 27.32
CA GLY A 226 18.91 -16.93 27.30
C GLY A 226 18.18 -16.69 25.98
N ILE A 227 17.19 -15.78 25.98
CA ILE A 227 16.42 -15.46 24.75
C ILE A 227 17.34 -15.03 23.60
N PHE A 228 18.39 -14.26 23.89
CA PHE A 228 19.37 -13.82 22.90
C PHE A 228 20.24 -14.95 22.35
N ASP A 229 20.64 -15.89 23.22
CA ASP A 229 21.43 -17.05 22.81
C ASP A 229 20.61 -18.01 21.95
N LYS A 230 19.32 -18.18 22.24
CA LYS A 230 18.37 -18.94 21.42
C LYS A 230 18.15 -18.32 20.04
N LEU A 231 18.09 -16.99 19.95
CA LEU A 231 18.02 -16.26 18.68
C LEU A 231 19.34 -16.39 17.90
N ALA A 232 20.48 -16.27 18.58
CA ALA A 232 21.80 -16.38 17.96
C ALA A 232 22.10 -17.80 17.44
N SER A 233 21.72 -18.85 18.19
CA SER A 233 21.93 -20.24 17.78
C SER A 233 21.08 -20.67 16.56
N ARG A 234 19.97 -19.96 16.31
CA ARG A 234 19.09 -20.21 15.15
C ARG A 234 19.42 -19.35 13.93
N TYR A 235 20.32 -18.37 14.06
CA TYR A 235 20.75 -17.54 12.96
C TYR A 235 21.61 -18.33 11.98
N SER A 236 21.22 -18.32 10.71
CA SER A 236 21.99 -18.93 9.61
C SER A 236 22.44 -17.85 8.63
N HIS A 237 23.76 -17.59 8.61
CA HIS A 237 24.35 -16.65 7.66
C HIS A 237 24.09 -17.04 6.20
N GLU A 238 24.08 -18.33 5.89
CA GLU A 238 23.80 -18.83 4.54
C GLU A 238 22.37 -18.47 4.08
N ARG A 239 21.40 -18.52 4.98
CA ARG A 239 20.01 -18.14 4.71
C ARG A 239 19.88 -16.66 4.45
N PHE A 240 20.54 -15.84 5.25
CA PHE A 240 20.59 -14.40 5.04
C PHE A 240 21.18 -14.07 3.66
N VAL A 241 22.32 -14.66 3.30
CA VAL A 241 22.99 -14.45 2.00
C VAL A 241 22.09 -14.87 0.83
N ALA A 242 21.35 -15.98 0.95
CA ALA A 242 20.42 -16.44 -0.09
C ALA A 242 19.28 -15.43 -0.35
N CYS A 243 18.78 -14.77 0.70
CA CYS A 243 17.69 -13.81 0.60
C CYS A 243 18.11 -12.40 0.16
N ARG A 244 19.32 -11.94 0.55
CA ARG A 244 19.79 -10.55 0.37
C ARG A 244 19.77 -10.04 -1.08
N ARG A 245 20.12 -10.89 -2.05
CA ARG A 245 20.18 -10.50 -3.47
C ARG A 245 18.80 -10.19 -4.03
N PHE A 246 17.81 -10.99 -3.64
CA PHE A 246 16.42 -10.75 -4.00
C PHE A 246 15.86 -9.51 -3.28
N ALA A 247 16.11 -9.41 -1.98
CA ALA A 247 15.71 -8.27 -1.16
C ALA A 247 16.26 -6.95 -1.72
N ALA A 248 17.54 -6.86 -2.08
CA ALA A 248 18.13 -5.67 -2.66
C ALA A 248 17.49 -5.24 -3.99
N GLY A 249 17.10 -6.21 -4.83
CA GLY A 249 16.34 -5.92 -6.06
C GLY A 249 14.96 -5.32 -5.77
N MET A 250 14.28 -5.80 -4.74
CA MET A 250 12.98 -5.29 -4.31
C MET A 250 13.07 -3.86 -3.76
N VAL A 251 14.11 -3.54 -2.99
CA VAL A 251 14.32 -2.20 -2.43
C VAL A 251 14.38 -1.14 -3.53
N ALA A 252 15.13 -1.36 -4.60
CA ALA A 252 15.26 -0.39 -5.68
C ALA A 252 13.91 -0.07 -6.36
N THR A 253 13.10 -1.10 -6.61
CA THR A 253 11.76 -0.91 -7.21
C THR A 253 10.81 -0.22 -6.25
N THR A 254 10.87 -0.55 -4.97
CA THR A 254 10.01 0.04 -3.94
C THR A 254 10.36 1.51 -3.69
N LEU A 255 11.65 1.86 -3.66
CA LEU A 255 12.11 3.26 -3.56
C LEU A 255 11.59 4.12 -4.73
N ALA A 256 11.68 3.62 -5.95
CA ALA A 256 11.16 4.32 -7.12
C ALA A 256 9.63 4.52 -7.03
N THR A 257 8.90 3.49 -6.62
CA THR A 257 7.44 3.56 -6.44
C THR A 257 7.05 4.53 -5.31
N LEU A 258 7.80 4.52 -4.19
CA LEU A 258 7.56 5.43 -3.08
C LEU A 258 7.75 6.90 -3.50
N ALA A 259 8.86 7.20 -4.19
CA ALA A 259 9.11 8.54 -4.68
C ALA A 259 7.97 9.04 -5.57
N LEU A 260 7.43 8.16 -6.43
CA LEU A 260 6.29 8.49 -7.30
C LEU A 260 4.99 8.74 -6.54
N THR A 261 4.71 7.98 -5.49
CA THR A 261 3.36 7.92 -4.89
C THR A 261 3.24 8.68 -3.57
N GLN A 262 4.36 9.09 -2.94
CA GLN A 262 4.33 9.71 -1.62
C GLN A 262 5.05 11.07 -1.55
N LEU A 263 5.84 11.43 -2.57
CA LEU A 263 6.61 12.66 -2.54
C LEU A 263 5.71 13.91 -2.42
N ASP A 264 4.58 13.91 -3.11
CA ASP A 264 3.56 14.97 -3.02
C ASP A 264 3.10 15.14 -1.57
N LYS A 265 2.73 14.06 -0.89
CA LYS A 265 2.22 14.08 0.49
C LYS A 265 3.28 14.55 1.49
N VAL A 266 4.54 14.12 1.32
CA VAL A 266 5.65 14.60 2.15
C VAL A 266 5.85 16.11 1.98
N ILE A 267 5.80 16.63 0.74
CA ILE A 267 5.91 18.06 0.48
C ILE A 267 4.72 18.83 1.08
N LEU A 268 3.51 18.35 0.81
CA LEU A 268 2.28 18.98 1.27
C LEU A 268 2.18 19.01 2.79
N SER A 269 2.58 17.94 3.48
CA SER A 269 2.56 17.90 4.95
C SER A 269 3.47 18.97 5.60
N LYS A 270 4.49 19.47 4.88
CA LYS A 270 5.36 20.56 5.33
C LYS A 270 4.84 21.94 4.94
N MET A 271 4.19 22.05 3.77
CA MET A 271 3.86 23.33 3.17
C MET A 271 2.46 23.82 3.54
N LEU A 272 1.52 22.91 3.76
CA LEU A 272 0.12 23.21 4.10
C LEU A 272 -0.11 23.24 5.60
N SER A 273 -1.27 23.76 6.01
CA SER A 273 -1.83 23.51 7.34
C SER A 273 -2.20 22.04 7.48
N LEU A 274 -2.29 21.52 8.73
CA LEU A 274 -2.79 20.15 8.94
C LEU A 274 -4.23 19.98 8.46
N GLU A 275 -5.04 21.03 8.52
CA GLU A 275 -6.41 21.04 8.03
C GLU A 275 -6.47 20.88 6.51
N ASP A 276 -5.73 21.72 5.76
CA ASP A 276 -5.66 21.60 4.29
C ASP A 276 -5.08 20.27 3.83
N PHE A 277 -4.08 19.77 4.56
CA PHE A 277 -3.52 18.45 4.31
C PHE A 277 -4.54 17.34 4.64
N GLY A 278 -5.38 17.55 5.65
CA GLY A 278 -6.51 16.69 5.97
C GLY A 278 -7.52 16.61 4.81
N TYR A 279 -7.93 17.75 4.27
CA TYR A 279 -8.82 17.80 3.10
C TYR A 279 -8.20 17.12 1.87
N TYR A 280 -6.91 17.33 1.62
CA TYR A 280 -6.19 16.63 0.56
C TYR A 280 -6.15 15.10 0.76
N THR A 281 -5.95 14.66 1.99
CA THR A 281 -5.92 13.23 2.36
C THR A 281 -7.29 12.58 2.18
N ILE A 282 -8.37 13.27 2.58
CA ILE A 282 -9.76 12.81 2.37
C ILE A 282 -10.03 12.67 0.88
N ALA A 283 -9.74 13.73 0.11
CA ALA A 283 -9.92 13.75 -1.33
C ALA A 283 -9.13 12.63 -2.03
N GLY A 284 -7.86 12.43 -1.63
CA GLY A 284 -6.99 11.38 -2.11
C GLY A 284 -7.49 9.97 -1.77
N SER A 285 -8.07 9.78 -0.58
CA SER A 285 -8.66 8.51 -0.18
C SER A 285 -9.87 8.15 -1.03
N ILE A 286 -10.75 9.12 -1.29
CA ILE A 286 -11.95 8.94 -2.11
C ILE A 286 -11.57 8.72 -3.58
N ALA A 287 -10.80 9.62 -4.17
CA ALA A 287 -10.35 9.53 -5.56
C ALA A 287 -9.49 8.28 -5.82
N GLY A 288 -8.67 7.88 -4.85
CA GLY A 288 -7.82 6.69 -4.93
C GLY A 288 -8.59 5.37 -5.04
N MET A 289 -9.88 5.35 -4.66
CA MET A 289 -10.74 4.17 -4.87
C MET A 289 -10.92 3.84 -6.35
N LEU A 290 -10.84 4.83 -7.23
CA LEU A 290 -10.90 4.63 -8.69
C LEU A 290 -9.78 3.72 -9.23
N ALA A 291 -8.64 3.64 -8.55
CA ALA A 291 -7.54 2.79 -8.97
C ALA A 291 -7.72 1.31 -8.56
N LYS A 292 -8.63 1.00 -7.64
CA LYS A 292 -8.79 -0.36 -7.10
C LYS A 292 -9.28 -1.38 -8.13
N PRO A 293 -10.31 -1.10 -8.95
CA PRO A 293 -10.73 -2.00 -10.01
C PRO A 293 -9.60 -2.30 -11.01
N ALA A 294 -8.80 -1.28 -11.37
CA ALA A 294 -7.67 -1.44 -12.27
C ALA A 294 -6.62 -2.42 -11.72
N GLY A 295 -6.29 -2.30 -10.42
CA GLY A 295 -5.37 -3.22 -9.75
C GLY A 295 -5.86 -4.67 -9.73
N LEU A 296 -7.16 -4.89 -9.55
CA LEU A 296 -7.78 -6.23 -9.57
C LEU A 296 -7.71 -6.87 -10.95
N VAL A 297 -8.08 -6.13 -11.99
CA VAL A 297 -7.98 -6.60 -13.39
C VAL A 297 -6.53 -6.88 -13.77
N PHE A 298 -5.61 -5.98 -13.40
CA PHE A 298 -4.17 -6.15 -13.59
C PHE A 298 -3.65 -7.45 -12.97
N GLY A 299 -3.96 -7.72 -11.70
CA GLY A 299 -3.54 -8.94 -11.00
C GLY A 299 -4.04 -10.23 -11.67
N ALA A 300 -5.26 -10.21 -12.23
CA ALA A 300 -5.85 -11.36 -12.92
C ALA A 300 -5.24 -11.57 -14.32
N VAL A 301 -4.91 -10.50 -15.04
CA VAL A 301 -4.51 -10.54 -16.45
C VAL A 301 -2.99 -10.71 -16.65
N LEU A 302 -2.17 -10.19 -15.74
CA LEU A 302 -0.71 -10.23 -15.86
C LEU A 302 -0.13 -11.64 -16.08
N PRO A 303 -0.53 -12.69 -15.33
CA PRO A 303 -0.01 -14.04 -15.58
C PRO A 303 -0.33 -14.54 -16.98
N ARG A 304 -1.54 -14.27 -17.48
CA ARG A 304 -1.96 -14.67 -18.81
C ARG A 304 -1.21 -13.93 -19.92
N MET A 305 -0.98 -12.63 -19.74
CA MET A 305 -0.15 -11.86 -20.68
C MET A 305 1.28 -12.40 -20.72
N THR A 306 1.86 -12.78 -19.58
CA THR A 306 3.20 -13.38 -19.50
C THR A 306 3.27 -14.70 -20.25
N GLN A 307 2.24 -15.57 -20.13
CA GLN A 307 2.14 -16.82 -20.90
C GLN A 307 2.11 -16.55 -22.41
N LEU A 308 1.28 -15.60 -22.86
CA LEU A 308 1.12 -15.27 -24.28
C LEU A 308 2.38 -14.63 -24.88
N VAL A 309 3.09 -13.82 -24.11
CA VAL A 309 4.41 -13.30 -24.50
C VAL A 309 5.42 -14.44 -24.67
N THR A 310 5.44 -15.39 -23.73
CA THR A 310 6.35 -16.55 -23.76
C THR A 310 6.04 -17.48 -24.94
N SER A 311 4.75 -17.73 -25.24
CA SER A 311 4.30 -18.53 -26.39
C SER A 311 4.36 -17.78 -27.72
N LYS A 312 4.71 -16.50 -27.72
CA LYS A 312 4.76 -15.61 -28.89
C LYS A 312 3.42 -15.49 -29.65
N ASP A 313 2.29 -15.70 -28.95
CA ASP A 313 0.94 -15.51 -29.50
C ASP A 313 0.53 -14.02 -29.42
N ASN A 314 0.98 -13.26 -30.40
CA ASN A 314 0.73 -11.82 -30.46
C ASN A 314 -0.74 -11.46 -30.70
N THR A 315 -1.51 -12.34 -31.38
CA THR A 315 -2.93 -12.09 -31.67
C THR A 315 -3.79 -12.19 -30.42
N SER A 316 -3.63 -13.26 -29.65
CA SER A 316 -4.31 -13.42 -28.37
C SER A 316 -3.84 -12.38 -27.36
N LEU A 317 -2.55 -12.02 -27.37
CA LEU A 317 -1.99 -10.97 -26.50
C LEU A 317 -2.65 -9.63 -26.78
N ALA A 318 -2.75 -9.22 -28.05
CA ALA A 318 -3.40 -7.97 -28.43
C ALA A 318 -4.88 -7.96 -28.05
N SER A 319 -5.59 -9.06 -28.24
CA SER A 319 -7.01 -9.20 -27.89
C SER A 319 -7.22 -9.07 -26.38
N ILE A 320 -6.47 -9.79 -25.55
CA ILE A 320 -6.62 -9.72 -24.09
C ILE A 320 -6.21 -8.35 -23.55
N TYR A 321 -5.15 -7.76 -24.12
CA TYR A 321 -4.67 -6.44 -23.77
C TYR A 321 -5.75 -5.37 -24.01
N LEU A 322 -6.36 -5.32 -25.21
CA LEU A 322 -7.40 -4.35 -25.54
C LEU A 322 -8.67 -4.57 -24.70
N LYS A 323 -9.14 -5.81 -24.56
CA LYS A 323 -10.33 -6.14 -23.77
C LYS A 323 -10.16 -5.73 -22.31
N SER A 324 -9.01 -6.04 -21.72
CA SER A 324 -8.75 -5.72 -20.31
C SER A 324 -8.56 -4.22 -20.09
N SER A 325 -7.88 -3.52 -21.00
CA SER A 325 -7.75 -2.06 -20.96
C SER A 325 -9.11 -1.38 -21.09
N SER A 326 -9.96 -1.83 -22.03
CA SER A 326 -11.32 -1.33 -22.19
C SER A 326 -12.18 -1.60 -20.96
N LEU A 327 -12.09 -2.80 -20.36
CA LEU A 327 -12.84 -3.13 -19.14
C LEU A 327 -12.49 -2.18 -17.99
N VAL A 328 -11.20 -1.92 -17.76
CA VAL A 328 -10.75 -0.95 -16.74
C VAL A 328 -11.32 0.44 -17.03
N SER A 329 -11.25 0.87 -18.28
CA SER A 329 -11.74 2.17 -18.69
C SER A 329 -13.26 2.30 -18.51
N TRP A 330 -14.04 1.29 -18.89
CA TRP A 330 -15.50 1.24 -18.71
C TRP A 330 -15.95 1.33 -17.24
N ILE A 331 -15.12 0.93 -16.31
CA ILE A 331 -15.43 1.04 -14.88
C ILE A 331 -14.96 2.39 -14.34
N VAL A 332 -13.73 2.78 -14.68
CA VAL A 332 -13.04 3.90 -14.02
C VAL A 332 -13.48 5.26 -14.57
N LEU A 333 -13.57 5.41 -15.90
CA LEU A 333 -13.91 6.73 -16.47
C LEU A 333 -15.32 7.20 -16.10
N PRO A 334 -16.38 6.33 -16.16
CA PRO A 334 -17.71 6.72 -15.67
C PRO A 334 -17.71 7.13 -14.21
N ALA A 335 -17.06 6.32 -13.37
CA ALA A 335 -17.00 6.62 -11.94
C ALA A 335 -16.25 7.94 -11.66
N ALA A 336 -15.19 8.23 -12.43
CA ALA A 336 -14.45 9.47 -12.31
C ALA A 336 -15.28 10.66 -12.82
N GLY A 337 -15.95 10.52 -13.97
CA GLY A 337 -16.85 11.54 -14.50
C GLY A 337 -17.99 11.88 -13.54
N PHE A 338 -18.60 10.85 -12.94
CA PHE A 338 -19.62 11.02 -11.92
C PHE A 338 -19.07 11.76 -10.68
N LEU A 339 -17.87 11.35 -10.20
CA LEU A 339 -17.24 12.04 -9.07
C LEU A 339 -16.87 13.48 -9.40
N VAL A 340 -16.43 13.79 -10.61
CA VAL A 340 -16.08 15.16 -11.04
C VAL A 340 -17.34 16.01 -11.20
N GLY A 341 -18.38 15.48 -11.88
CA GLY A 341 -19.61 16.22 -12.18
C GLY A 341 -20.49 16.48 -10.96
N PHE A 342 -20.47 15.55 -9.99
CA PHE A 342 -21.30 15.59 -8.80
C PHE A 342 -20.50 15.63 -7.51
N SER A 343 -19.25 16.12 -7.53
CA SER A 343 -18.33 16.07 -6.38
C SER A 343 -18.92 16.73 -5.13
N GLU A 344 -19.43 17.94 -5.24
CA GLU A 344 -19.97 18.69 -4.08
C GLU A 344 -21.21 18.02 -3.48
N PRO A 345 -22.31 17.75 -4.23
CA PRO A 345 -23.49 17.09 -3.66
C PRO A 345 -23.18 15.68 -3.14
N LEU A 346 -22.33 14.93 -3.85
CA LEU A 346 -21.93 13.59 -3.43
C LEU A 346 -21.16 13.62 -2.11
N LEU A 347 -20.18 14.52 -1.99
CA LEU A 347 -19.35 14.66 -0.80
C LEU A 347 -20.12 15.28 0.36
N ASN A 348 -21.06 16.20 0.10
CA ASN A 348 -21.94 16.71 1.14
C ASN A 348 -22.83 15.61 1.73
N PHE A 349 -23.39 14.76 0.88
CA PHE A 349 -24.15 13.58 1.33
C PHE A 349 -23.27 12.58 2.10
N TYR A 350 -22.06 12.29 1.59
CA TYR A 350 -21.18 11.28 2.16
C TYR A 350 -20.52 11.74 3.47
N LEU A 351 -19.98 12.97 3.51
CA LEU A 351 -19.26 13.51 4.67
C LEU A 351 -20.23 14.06 5.74
N GLN A 352 -21.47 14.34 5.37
CA GLN A 352 -22.49 14.97 6.22
C GLN A 352 -21.98 16.29 6.87
N ASN A 353 -21.09 17.00 6.19
CA ASN A 353 -20.48 18.24 6.61
C ASN A 353 -20.24 19.13 5.38
N ALA A 354 -21.11 20.12 5.21
CA ALA A 354 -21.08 21.00 4.05
C ALA A 354 -19.77 21.79 3.90
N ASN A 355 -19.19 22.24 5.01
CA ASN A 355 -17.91 22.96 5.00
C ASN A 355 -16.76 22.05 4.51
N SER A 356 -16.65 20.85 5.05
CA SER A 356 -15.64 19.87 4.59
C SER A 356 -15.89 19.47 3.12
N ALA A 357 -17.14 19.27 2.71
CA ALA A 357 -17.48 18.93 1.35
C ALA A 357 -17.03 20.03 0.35
N LEU A 358 -17.25 21.30 0.69
CA LEU A 358 -16.85 22.45 -0.14
C LEU A 358 -15.32 22.49 -0.38
N HIS A 359 -14.52 22.17 0.65
CA HIS A 359 -13.06 22.16 0.53
C HIS A 359 -12.54 20.88 -0.16
N VAL A 360 -13.17 19.73 0.09
CA VAL A 360 -12.75 18.44 -0.47
C VAL A 360 -13.17 18.27 -1.91
N ALA A 361 -14.32 18.81 -2.35
CA ALA A 361 -14.88 18.58 -3.68
C ALA A 361 -13.93 18.96 -4.83
N PRO A 362 -13.33 20.17 -4.86
CA PRO A 362 -12.41 20.54 -5.94
C PRO A 362 -11.14 19.68 -5.93
N LEU A 363 -10.65 19.29 -4.75
CA LEU A 363 -9.50 18.42 -4.61
C LEU A 363 -9.82 16.99 -5.10
N ALA A 364 -10.98 16.47 -4.71
CA ALA A 364 -11.43 15.14 -5.12
C ALA A 364 -11.63 15.07 -6.64
N SER A 365 -12.19 16.12 -7.26
CA SER A 365 -12.35 16.21 -8.71
C SER A 365 -11.00 16.23 -9.44
N ALA A 366 -10.06 17.07 -9.01
CA ALA A 366 -8.74 17.13 -9.62
C ALA A 366 -7.96 15.81 -9.47
N LEU A 367 -7.99 15.21 -8.29
CA LEU A 367 -7.36 13.91 -8.03
C LEU A 367 -8.07 12.78 -8.77
N ALA A 368 -9.41 12.80 -8.92
CA ALA A 368 -10.15 11.78 -9.66
C ALA A 368 -9.71 11.71 -11.12
N ILE A 369 -9.51 12.85 -11.77
CA ILE A 369 -8.95 12.91 -13.13
C ILE A 369 -7.56 12.24 -13.16
N GLY A 370 -6.68 12.58 -12.23
CA GLY A 370 -5.36 11.99 -12.13
C GLY A 370 -5.41 10.48 -11.91
N PHE A 371 -6.21 9.99 -10.96
CA PHE A 371 -6.36 8.56 -10.68
C PHE A 371 -7.03 7.81 -11.83
N ALA A 372 -7.97 8.41 -12.55
CA ALA A 372 -8.57 7.81 -13.73
C ALA A 372 -7.53 7.62 -14.84
N LEU A 373 -6.76 8.65 -15.17
CA LEU A 373 -5.66 8.58 -16.13
C LEU A 373 -4.60 7.54 -15.73
N HIS A 374 -4.24 7.50 -14.45
CA HIS A 374 -3.30 6.50 -13.94
C HIS A 374 -3.86 5.08 -14.07
N SER A 375 -5.13 4.86 -13.74
CA SER A 375 -5.77 3.55 -13.74
C SER A 375 -5.80 2.89 -15.12
N ILE A 376 -6.09 3.65 -16.18
CA ILE A 376 -6.10 3.11 -17.56
C ILE A 376 -4.69 2.70 -18.03
N THR A 377 -3.62 3.10 -17.34
CA THR A 377 -2.25 2.71 -17.66
C THR A 377 -1.79 1.42 -16.96
N TYR A 378 -2.59 0.82 -16.05
CA TYR A 378 -2.21 -0.41 -15.34
C TYR A 378 -1.97 -1.61 -16.26
N ILE A 379 -2.87 -1.85 -17.23
CA ILE A 379 -2.72 -2.95 -18.17
C ILE A 379 -1.54 -2.74 -19.11
N PRO A 380 -1.33 -1.56 -19.73
CA PRO A 380 -0.10 -1.23 -20.46
C PRO A 380 1.18 -1.40 -19.65
N TYR A 381 1.19 -0.98 -18.39
CA TYR A 381 2.32 -1.24 -17.50
C TYR A 381 2.53 -2.75 -17.29
N GLY A 382 1.46 -3.53 -17.14
CA GLY A 382 1.51 -5.00 -17.07
C GLY A 382 2.15 -5.64 -18.32
N LEU A 383 1.92 -5.07 -19.49
CA LEU A 383 2.58 -5.52 -20.72
C LEU A 383 4.11 -5.36 -20.64
N THR A 384 4.61 -4.26 -20.08
CA THR A 384 6.06 -4.07 -19.89
C THR A 384 6.64 -5.09 -18.92
N LEU A 385 5.91 -5.45 -17.87
CA LEU A 385 6.31 -6.48 -16.91
C LEU A 385 6.31 -7.88 -17.56
N ALA A 386 5.30 -8.20 -18.37
CA ALA A 386 5.21 -9.46 -19.09
C ALA A 386 6.41 -9.67 -20.03
N TYR A 387 6.90 -8.61 -20.69
CA TYR A 387 8.12 -8.62 -21.49
C TYR A 387 9.43 -8.49 -20.66
N GLY A 388 9.36 -8.38 -19.33
CA GLY A 388 10.52 -8.20 -18.46
C GLY A 388 11.17 -6.81 -18.54
N TRP A 389 10.50 -5.81 -19.13
CA TRP A 389 11.05 -4.46 -19.32
C TRP A 389 10.73 -3.53 -18.14
N VAL A 390 11.04 -3.99 -16.93
CA VAL A 390 10.78 -3.27 -15.67
C VAL A 390 11.50 -1.91 -15.61
N ARG A 391 12.73 -1.85 -16.11
CA ARG A 391 13.58 -0.66 -16.03
C ARG A 391 12.95 0.59 -16.65
N PHE A 392 12.20 0.44 -17.74
CA PHE A 392 11.57 1.58 -18.41
C PHE A 392 10.54 2.27 -17.52
N GLY A 393 9.65 1.51 -16.89
CA GLY A 393 8.64 2.08 -15.98
C GLY A 393 9.28 2.82 -14.80
N ILE A 394 10.35 2.23 -14.21
CA ILE A 394 11.09 2.86 -13.12
C ILE A 394 11.76 4.17 -13.57
N ILE A 395 12.50 4.14 -14.69
CA ILE A 395 13.21 5.32 -15.21
C ILE A 395 12.22 6.43 -15.56
N PHE A 396 11.14 6.09 -16.28
CA PHE A 396 10.10 7.04 -16.64
C PHE A 396 9.48 7.71 -15.41
N GLY A 397 9.15 6.90 -14.40
CA GLY A 397 8.59 7.39 -13.15
C GLY A 397 9.56 8.29 -12.38
N VAL A 398 10.81 7.87 -12.20
CA VAL A 398 11.82 8.66 -11.48
C VAL A 398 12.09 9.99 -12.21
N ILE A 399 12.28 9.97 -13.52
CA ILE A 399 12.48 11.19 -14.31
C ILE A 399 11.27 12.12 -14.19
N GLY A 400 10.06 11.58 -14.35
CA GLY A 400 8.83 12.35 -14.19
C GLY A 400 8.72 13.01 -12.82
N THR A 401 9.02 12.25 -11.76
CA THR A 401 9.00 12.77 -10.38
C THR A 401 10.06 13.87 -10.18
N VAL A 402 11.30 13.66 -10.62
CA VAL A 402 12.38 14.66 -10.48
C VAL A 402 12.06 15.95 -11.22
N ILE A 403 11.52 15.84 -12.44
CA ILE A 403 11.12 17.01 -13.22
C ILE A 403 9.96 17.74 -12.54
N LEU A 404 8.94 17.03 -12.07
CA LEU A 404 7.74 17.64 -11.50
C LEU A 404 7.91 18.11 -10.04
N PHE A 405 8.95 17.65 -9.34
CA PHE A 405 9.23 18.03 -7.96
C PHE A 405 9.26 19.56 -7.72
N PRO A 406 10.02 20.37 -8.48
CA PRO A 406 10.01 21.82 -8.31
C PRO A 406 8.66 22.43 -8.66
N PHE A 407 7.92 21.86 -9.63
CA PHE A 407 6.59 22.35 -10.01
C PHE A 407 5.54 22.06 -8.94
N ILE A 408 5.64 20.93 -8.21
CA ILE A 408 4.77 20.64 -7.06
C ILE A 408 4.96 21.73 -6.00
N ILE A 409 6.21 22.08 -5.66
CA ILE A 409 6.50 23.11 -4.67
C ILE A 409 5.95 24.48 -5.13
N LEU A 410 6.19 24.86 -6.38
CA LEU A 410 5.72 26.13 -6.94
C LEU A 410 4.18 26.18 -6.98
N ALA A 411 3.54 25.15 -7.51
CA ALA A 411 2.09 25.07 -7.61
C ALA A 411 1.41 25.06 -6.23
N THR A 412 2.02 24.36 -5.24
CA THR A 412 1.51 24.39 -3.87
C THR A 412 1.63 25.76 -3.22
N LYS A 413 2.69 26.51 -3.50
CA LYS A 413 2.81 27.91 -3.02
C LYS A 413 1.76 28.85 -3.62
N LEU A 414 1.40 28.66 -4.89
CA LEU A 414 0.48 29.55 -5.61
C LEU A 414 -0.99 29.15 -5.42
N TYR A 415 -1.29 27.85 -5.39
CA TYR A 415 -2.66 27.32 -5.45
C TYR A 415 -2.98 26.33 -4.32
N GLY A 416 -2.12 26.23 -3.29
CA GLY A 416 -2.33 25.31 -2.17
C GLY A 416 -2.38 23.84 -2.60
N ALA A 417 -3.24 23.06 -1.95
CA ALA A 417 -3.42 21.64 -2.20
C ALA A 417 -3.88 21.33 -3.64
N LEU A 418 -4.69 22.21 -4.25
CA LEU A 418 -5.14 22.08 -5.63
C LEU A 418 -3.98 22.10 -6.63
N GLY A 419 -2.98 22.94 -6.39
CA GLY A 419 -1.78 23.00 -7.24
C GLY A 419 -1.07 21.65 -7.30
N ALA A 420 -0.90 20.99 -6.16
CA ALA A 420 -0.30 19.65 -6.11
C ALA A 420 -1.15 18.60 -6.83
N ALA A 421 -2.49 18.66 -6.68
CA ALA A 421 -3.40 17.76 -7.37
C ALA A 421 -3.31 17.89 -8.90
N PHE A 422 -3.17 19.10 -9.42
CA PHE A 422 -2.96 19.34 -10.85
C PHE A 422 -1.61 18.80 -11.34
N ILE A 423 -0.52 18.98 -10.59
CA ILE A 423 0.79 18.45 -10.98
C ILE A 423 0.77 16.91 -10.98
N TRP A 424 0.09 16.28 -10.01
CA TRP A 424 -0.17 14.85 -10.03
C TRP A 424 -0.94 14.42 -11.28
N GLY A 425 -2.01 15.13 -11.63
CA GLY A 425 -2.78 14.92 -12.87
C GLY A 425 -1.91 15.03 -14.12
N LEU A 426 -1.00 16.03 -14.18
CA LEU A 426 -0.06 16.22 -15.28
C LEU A 426 0.92 15.04 -15.41
N LEU A 427 1.43 14.50 -14.29
CA LEU A 427 2.24 13.30 -14.30
C LEU A 427 1.45 12.11 -14.89
N CYS A 428 0.22 11.90 -14.44
CA CYS A 428 -0.63 10.82 -14.93
C CYS A 428 -0.97 11.01 -16.43
N PHE A 429 -1.18 12.24 -16.88
CA PHE A 429 -1.36 12.56 -18.30
C PHE A 429 -0.11 12.22 -19.13
N SER A 430 1.09 12.46 -18.61
CA SER A 430 2.34 12.07 -19.28
C SER A 430 2.47 10.54 -19.46
N TYR A 431 1.94 9.75 -18.53
CA TYR A 431 1.84 8.30 -18.72
C TYR A 431 0.92 7.93 -19.87
N VAL A 432 -0.25 8.57 -19.99
CA VAL A 432 -1.20 8.27 -21.08
C VAL A 432 -0.65 8.70 -22.43
N THR A 433 0.11 9.79 -22.51
CA THR A 433 0.63 10.33 -23.77
C THR A 433 2.00 9.73 -24.14
N ILE A 434 3.03 10.00 -23.34
CA ILE A 434 4.41 9.66 -23.69
C ILE A 434 4.68 8.17 -23.48
N PHE A 435 4.37 7.64 -22.28
CA PHE A 435 4.64 6.25 -21.92
C PHE A 435 3.92 5.27 -22.85
N MET A 436 2.65 5.56 -23.20
CA MET A 436 1.86 4.74 -24.12
C MET A 436 2.47 4.66 -25.51
N VAL A 437 2.90 5.79 -26.07
CA VAL A 437 3.52 5.82 -27.41
C VAL A 437 4.77 4.95 -27.45
N VAL A 438 5.60 5.02 -26.41
CA VAL A 438 6.84 4.22 -26.34
C VAL A 438 6.54 2.72 -26.27
N ILE A 439 5.59 2.30 -25.41
CA ILE A 439 5.22 0.89 -25.26
C ILE A 439 4.68 0.33 -26.56
N HIS A 440 3.72 1.00 -27.19
CA HIS A 440 3.07 0.50 -28.40
C HIS A 440 4.03 0.45 -29.59
N LYS A 441 4.90 1.47 -29.74
CA LYS A 441 5.94 1.42 -30.78
C LYS A 441 6.87 0.23 -30.63
N LYS A 442 7.11 -0.23 -29.39
CA LYS A 442 8.03 -1.34 -29.13
C LYS A 442 7.38 -2.72 -29.22
N TYR A 443 6.20 -2.91 -28.61
CA TYR A 443 5.62 -4.23 -28.40
C TYR A 443 4.34 -4.52 -29.19
N LEU A 444 3.49 -3.51 -29.44
CA LEU A 444 2.19 -3.65 -30.09
C LEU A 444 2.04 -2.63 -31.21
N LYS A 445 2.88 -2.75 -32.25
CA LYS A 445 2.86 -1.84 -33.39
C LYS A 445 1.49 -1.85 -34.09
N GLY A 446 0.97 -0.65 -34.38
CA GLY A 446 -0.32 -0.48 -35.07
C GLY A 446 -1.55 -0.49 -34.14
N ILE A 447 -1.44 -0.83 -32.86
CA ILE A 447 -2.58 -0.93 -31.93
C ILE A 447 -2.82 0.39 -31.17
N LEU A 448 -1.87 1.32 -31.16
CA LEU A 448 -1.98 2.57 -30.42
C LEU A 448 -3.26 3.35 -30.72
N GLY A 449 -3.59 3.54 -32.02
CA GLY A 449 -4.81 4.25 -32.42
C GLY A 449 -6.08 3.56 -31.97
N VAL A 450 -6.10 2.21 -32.08
CA VAL A 450 -7.23 1.40 -31.60
C VAL A 450 -7.38 1.50 -30.09
N TRP A 451 -6.25 1.49 -29.37
CA TRP A 451 -6.24 1.63 -27.91
C TRP A 451 -6.81 3.00 -27.49
N TYR A 452 -6.34 4.11 -28.09
CA TYR A 452 -6.89 5.45 -27.78
C TYR A 452 -8.39 5.52 -28.12
N MET A 453 -8.81 4.96 -29.24
CA MET A 453 -10.22 4.96 -29.62
C MET A 453 -11.07 4.19 -28.61
N GLN A 454 -10.70 2.96 -28.27
CA GLN A 454 -11.50 2.07 -27.42
C GLN A 454 -11.40 2.40 -25.93
N VAL A 455 -10.25 2.89 -25.45
CA VAL A 455 -9.99 3.07 -24.03
C VAL A 455 -10.20 4.51 -23.60
N VAL A 456 -9.95 5.51 -24.48
CA VAL A 456 -10.05 6.92 -24.12
C VAL A 456 -11.24 7.60 -24.83
N ALA A 457 -11.30 7.53 -26.17
CA ALA A 457 -12.25 8.35 -26.93
C ALA A 457 -13.70 7.86 -26.79
N LEU A 458 -13.97 6.55 -27.03
CA LEU A 458 -15.33 6.02 -26.94
C LEU A 458 -15.96 6.19 -25.55
N GLN A 459 -15.14 6.28 -24.52
CA GLN A 459 -15.60 6.36 -23.15
C GLN A 459 -15.57 7.77 -22.60
N GLY A 460 -14.71 8.64 -23.16
CA GLY A 460 -14.75 10.08 -22.92
C GLY A 460 -15.93 10.79 -23.62
N LEU A 461 -16.55 10.14 -24.61
CA LEU A 461 -17.77 10.66 -25.28
C LEU A 461 -19.07 10.32 -24.54
N VAL A 462 -19.04 9.38 -23.61
CA VAL A 462 -20.19 8.97 -22.79
C VAL A 462 -20.37 9.90 -21.58
N PHE A 463 -19.43 10.81 -21.36
CA PHE A 463 -19.39 11.81 -20.29
C PHE A 463 -19.28 13.24 -20.84
#